data_baa87529a76172cc542f1528b3294f1b
#
_entry.id   baa87529a76172cc542f1528b3294f1b
#
_cell.length_a   1.000
_cell.length_b   1.000
_cell.length_c   1.000
_cell.angle_alpha   90.00
_cell.angle_beta   90.00
_cell.angle_gamma   90.00
#
_symmetry.space_group_name_H-M   'P 1'
#
loop_
_entity.id
_entity.type
_entity.pdbx_description
1 polymer ?
#
loop_
_entity_poly.entity_id
_entity_poly.type
_entity_poly.pdbx_seq_one_letter_code
_entity_poly.pdbx_strand_id
1 'polypeptide(L)'
;KILITGGTGLIGSTLINALLTDGHEISVLTRNVDKARDTLPSGVLPFQWDGATPQGWDHLIPDTDAVINLAGESLAGEGVVEIMTKHWNTEYKKRIRESRAGVGNALVAAIEKAEKKPKVFIQASAVGYYGPRGDEKVSETSGGADDFLAETCRLWEDSTKKLDEMGVRR
;
A
#
# COMPACT_ATOMS: atom_id res chain seq x y z
N LYS A 1 11.31 13.91 -2.43
CA LYS A 1 9.85 13.76 -2.69
C LYS A 1 9.40 12.34 -2.44
N ILE A 2 8.24 12.17 -1.80
CA ILE A 2 7.71 10.86 -1.42
C ILE A 2 6.29 10.70 -1.98
N LEU A 3 6.02 9.59 -2.65
CA LEU A 3 4.70 9.20 -3.12
C LEU A 3 4.11 8.13 -2.18
N ILE A 4 2.90 8.36 -1.67
CA ILE A 4 2.26 7.48 -0.69
C ILE A 4 0.90 7.00 -1.20
N THR A 5 0.64 5.70 -1.14
CA THR A 5 -0.71 5.15 -1.25
C THR A 5 -1.25 4.81 0.14
N GLY A 6 -2.57 4.88 0.34
CA GLY A 6 -3.15 4.68 1.67
C GLY A 6 -2.86 5.79 2.68
N GLY A 7 -2.44 6.98 2.20
CA GLY A 7 -2.06 8.12 3.04
C GLY A 7 -3.19 8.67 3.92
N THR A 8 -4.46 8.43 3.57
CA THR A 8 -5.63 8.83 4.36
C THR A 8 -6.02 7.80 5.44
N GLY A 9 -5.33 6.66 5.50
CA GLY A 9 -5.55 5.63 6.53
C GLY A 9 -4.84 5.95 7.85
N LEU A 10 -5.06 5.11 8.87
CA LEU A 10 -4.51 5.29 10.22
C LEU A 10 -2.98 5.44 10.23
N ILE A 11 -2.27 4.50 9.59
CA ILE A 11 -0.80 4.51 9.54
C ILE A 11 -0.33 5.66 8.65
N GLY A 12 -0.94 5.81 7.46
CA GLY A 12 -0.55 6.81 6.47
C GLY A 12 -0.64 8.25 7.00
N SER A 13 -1.73 8.61 7.67
CA SER A 13 -1.91 9.95 8.22
C SER A 13 -0.88 10.29 9.30
N THR A 14 -0.56 9.33 10.17
CA THR A 14 0.48 9.51 11.20
C THR A 14 1.86 9.65 10.57
N LEU A 15 2.19 8.80 9.60
CA LEU A 15 3.47 8.82 8.89
C LEU A 15 3.67 10.14 8.12
N ILE A 16 2.64 10.62 7.45
CA ILE A 16 2.67 11.89 6.70
C ILE A 16 3.07 13.05 7.61
N ASN A 17 2.48 13.15 8.82
CA ASN A 17 2.85 14.21 9.76
C ASN A 17 4.34 14.18 10.15
N ALA A 18 4.87 12.99 10.41
CA ALA A 18 6.30 12.83 10.72
C ALA A 18 7.18 13.25 9.55
N LEU A 19 6.88 12.77 8.34
CA LEU A 19 7.65 13.07 7.13
C LEU A 19 7.60 14.56 6.76
N LEU A 20 6.47 15.25 6.96
CA LEU A 20 6.39 16.71 6.77
C LEU A 20 7.28 17.45 7.77
N THR A 21 7.33 17.00 9.03
CA THR A 21 8.20 17.59 10.05
C THR A 21 9.68 17.46 9.67
N ASP A 22 10.04 16.36 9.00
CA ASP A 22 11.39 16.12 8.48
C ASP A 22 11.66 16.87 7.15
N GLY A 23 10.72 17.68 6.67
CA GLY A 23 10.88 18.55 5.49
C GLY A 23 10.68 17.84 4.15
N HIS A 24 10.03 16.69 4.13
CA HIS A 24 9.73 15.97 2.88
C HIS A 24 8.54 16.58 2.14
N GLU A 25 8.61 16.61 0.81
CA GLU A 25 7.47 16.89 -0.06
C GLU A 25 6.68 15.60 -0.30
N ILE A 26 5.35 15.65 -0.06
CA ILE A 26 4.52 14.45 -0.07
C ILE A 26 3.40 14.56 -1.10
N SER A 27 3.30 13.55 -1.96
CA SER A 27 2.17 13.29 -2.84
C SER A 27 1.42 12.04 -2.37
N VAL A 28 0.09 12.10 -2.36
CA VAL A 28 -0.77 10.99 -1.94
C VAL A 28 -1.68 10.56 -3.08
N LEU A 29 -1.64 9.28 -3.44
CA LEU A 29 -2.60 8.69 -4.36
C LEU A 29 -3.87 8.30 -3.60
N THR A 30 -5.02 8.78 -4.05
CA THR A 30 -6.32 8.59 -3.40
C THR A 30 -7.45 8.40 -4.39
N ARG A 31 -8.46 7.61 -4.01
CA ARG A 31 -9.70 7.44 -4.78
C ARG A 31 -10.66 8.62 -4.66
N ASN A 32 -10.46 9.48 -3.66
CA ASN A 32 -11.30 10.65 -3.41
C ASN A 32 -10.43 11.85 -2.99
N VAL A 33 -10.12 12.70 -3.97
CA VAL A 33 -9.23 13.85 -3.78
C VAL A 33 -9.86 14.91 -2.86
N ASP A 34 -11.16 15.14 -2.94
CA ASP A 34 -11.82 16.15 -2.12
C ASP A 34 -11.79 15.76 -0.64
N LYS A 35 -12.18 14.53 -0.33
CA LYS A 35 -12.05 14.01 1.05
C LYS A 35 -10.60 14.03 1.54
N ALA A 36 -9.63 13.73 0.66
CA ALA A 36 -8.22 13.78 1.03
C ALA A 36 -7.74 15.20 1.35
N ARG A 37 -8.18 16.21 0.61
CA ARG A 37 -7.88 17.63 0.90
C ARG A 37 -8.40 18.08 2.26
N ASP A 38 -9.57 17.57 2.67
CA ASP A 38 -10.17 17.92 3.97
C ASP A 38 -9.48 17.23 5.15
N THR A 39 -8.82 16.09 4.91
CA THR A 39 -8.28 15.23 5.98
C THR A 39 -6.75 15.25 6.08
N LEU A 40 -6.05 15.54 4.99
CA LEU A 40 -4.59 15.57 4.98
C LEU A 40 -4.06 16.94 5.44
N PRO A 41 -2.88 16.99 6.07
CA PRO A 41 -2.24 18.24 6.46
C PRO A 41 -1.97 19.14 5.25
N SER A 42 -1.93 20.46 5.51
CA SER A 42 -1.51 21.44 4.50
C SER A 42 -0.09 21.11 4.02
N GLY A 43 0.14 21.27 2.69
CA GLY A 43 1.42 20.93 2.06
C GLY A 43 1.48 19.52 1.45
N VAL A 44 0.50 18.66 1.71
CA VAL A 44 0.36 17.37 1.02
C VAL A 44 -0.44 17.55 -0.26
N LEU A 45 0.02 16.96 -1.36
CA LEU A 45 -0.63 17.02 -2.66
C LEU A 45 -1.40 15.71 -2.95
N PRO A 46 -2.74 15.71 -2.89
CA PRO A 46 -3.52 14.53 -3.26
C PRO A 46 -3.72 14.47 -4.78
N PHE A 47 -3.53 13.27 -5.34
CA PHE A 47 -3.75 12.94 -6.74
C PHE A 47 -4.79 11.85 -6.89
N GLN A 48 -5.66 12.03 -7.88
CA GLN A 48 -6.70 11.05 -8.19
C GLN A 48 -6.09 9.76 -8.71
N TRP A 49 -6.57 8.64 -8.18
CA TRP A 49 -6.20 7.30 -8.58
C TRP A 49 -7.39 6.35 -8.48
N ASP A 50 -7.51 5.43 -9.40
CA ASP A 50 -8.55 4.38 -9.41
C ASP A 50 -8.21 3.19 -8.48
N GLY A 51 -6.97 3.11 -8.01
CA GLY A 51 -6.46 2.00 -7.19
C GLY A 51 -6.01 0.78 -8.01
N ALA A 52 -5.99 0.87 -9.34
CA ALA A 52 -5.75 -0.27 -10.23
C ALA A 52 -4.77 0.01 -11.37
N THR A 53 -4.74 1.23 -11.91
CA THR A 53 -3.95 1.57 -13.10
C THR A 53 -2.97 2.70 -12.86
N PRO A 54 -1.86 2.79 -13.66
CA PRO A 54 -0.92 3.91 -13.58
C PRO A 54 -1.44 5.22 -14.17
N GLN A 55 -2.56 5.20 -14.87
CA GLN A 55 -3.05 6.34 -15.65
C GLN A 55 -3.37 7.56 -14.78
N GLY A 56 -2.90 8.73 -15.23
CA GLY A 56 -3.20 10.02 -14.63
C GLY A 56 -2.28 10.44 -13.48
N TRP A 57 -1.42 9.55 -12.97
CA TRP A 57 -0.48 9.86 -11.90
C TRP A 57 0.96 9.35 -12.14
N ASP A 58 1.17 8.50 -13.13
CA ASP A 58 2.49 7.92 -13.48
C ASP A 58 3.55 8.98 -13.79
N HIS A 59 3.13 10.16 -14.26
CA HIS A 59 3.99 11.32 -14.48
C HIS A 59 4.68 11.85 -13.20
N LEU A 60 4.22 11.43 -12.01
CA LEU A 60 4.84 11.81 -10.73
C LEU A 60 6.10 11.00 -10.43
N ILE A 61 6.25 9.81 -11.01
CA ILE A 61 7.33 8.88 -10.68
C ILE A 61 8.73 9.46 -10.94
N PRO A 62 9.02 10.12 -12.08
CA PRO A 62 10.36 10.66 -12.34
C PRO A 62 10.86 11.65 -11.30
N ASP A 63 9.96 12.36 -10.63
CA ASP A 63 10.26 13.34 -9.59
C ASP A 63 10.21 12.76 -8.17
N THR A 64 9.89 11.47 -8.03
CA THR A 64 9.74 10.78 -6.75
C THR A 64 11.03 10.07 -6.34
N ASP A 65 11.51 10.32 -5.13
CA ASP A 65 12.69 9.64 -4.58
C ASP A 65 12.34 8.33 -3.85
N ALA A 66 11.17 8.28 -3.21
CA ALA A 66 10.67 7.10 -2.50
C ALA A 66 9.16 6.89 -2.72
N VAL A 67 8.73 5.65 -2.82
CA VAL A 67 7.32 5.24 -2.84
C VAL A 67 7.00 4.44 -1.59
N ILE A 68 5.88 4.76 -0.93
CA ILE A 68 5.39 4.03 0.25
C ILE A 68 4.00 3.50 -0.05
N ASN A 69 3.88 2.18 -0.15
CA ASN A 69 2.63 1.50 -0.44
C ASN A 69 1.97 0.95 0.83
N LEU A 70 0.96 1.68 1.33
CA LEU A 70 0.13 1.31 2.49
C LEU A 70 -1.31 0.99 2.10
N ALA A 71 -1.63 1.01 0.80
CA ALA A 71 -2.99 0.75 0.34
C ALA A 71 -3.42 -0.69 0.59
N GLY A 72 -4.66 -0.85 1.03
CA GLY A 72 -5.29 -2.16 1.23
C GLY A 72 -6.70 -2.01 1.78
N GLU A 73 -7.60 -2.85 1.33
CA GLU A 73 -8.98 -2.93 1.85
C GLU A 73 -8.97 -3.30 3.34
N SER A 74 -9.78 -2.63 4.15
CA SER A 74 -9.91 -2.93 5.58
C SER A 74 -10.47 -4.34 5.79
N LEU A 75 -9.77 -5.18 6.55
CA LEU A 75 -10.24 -6.52 6.92
C LEU A 75 -11.34 -6.46 7.98
N ALA A 76 -11.33 -5.42 8.81
CA ALA A 76 -12.29 -5.24 9.89
C ALA A 76 -13.60 -4.55 9.45
N GLY A 77 -13.66 -3.99 8.22
CA GLY A 77 -14.78 -3.14 7.81
C GLY A 77 -14.70 -1.72 8.36
N GLU A 78 -15.69 -0.89 8.04
CA GLU A 78 -15.75 0.52 8.46
C GLU A 78 -16.65 0.77 9.69
N GLY A 79 -17.25 -0.29 10.28
CA GLY A 79 -18.12 -0.17 11.44
C GLY A 79 -18.44 -1.49 12.13
N VAL A 80 -18.91 -1.42 13.39
CA VAL A 80 -19.21 -2.60 14.24
C VAL A 80 -20.20 -3.55 13.57
N VAL A 81 -21.21 -3.04 12.89
CA VAL A 81 -22.21 -3.85 12.17
C VAL A 81 -21.58 -4.59 11.00
N GLU A 82 -20.69 -3.94 10.28
CA GLU A 82 -19.98 -4.53 9.13
C GLU A 82 -19.01 -5.62 9.58
N ILE A 83 -18.33 -5.44 10.70
CA ILE A 83 -17.47 -6.48 11.32
C ILE A 83 -18.29 -7.74 11.64
N MET A 84 -19.49 -7.59 12.16
CA MET A 84 -20.36 -8.71 12.58
C MET A 84 -21.05 -9.42 11.39
N THR A 85 -21.28 -8.70 10.29
CA THR A 85 -22.03 -9.21 9.12
C THR A 85 -21.17 -9.54 7.92
N LYS A 86 -19.89 -9.16 7.94
CA LYS A 86 -18.96 -9.35 6.80
C LYS A 86 -18.64 -10.83 6.62
N HIS A 87 -19.26 -11.43 5.62
CA HIS A 87 -18.95 -12.80 5.24
C HIS A 87 -17.67 -12.84 4.39
N TRP A 88 -16.75 -13.72 4.73
CA TRP A 88 -15.54 -14.03 3.95
C TRP A 88 -15.89 -14.82 2.69
N ASN A 89 -16.78 -14.26 1.87
CA ASN A 89 -17.18 -14.85 0.59
C ASN A 89 -16.08 -14.62 -0.49
N THR A 90 -16.26 -15.27 -1.62
CA THR A 90 -15.31 -15.25 -2.74
C THR A 90 -15.07 -13.83 -3.25
N GLU A 91 -16.11 -13.00 -3.35
CA GLU A 91 -16.02 -11.64 -3.85
C GLU A 91 -15.23 -10.73 -2.89
N TYR A 92 -15.47 -10.85 -1.59
CA TYR A 92 -14.73 -10.11 -0.59
C TYR A 92 -13.25 -10.51 -0.55
N LYS A 93 -12.96 -11.81 -0.60
CA LYS A 93 -11.57 -12.31 -0.70
C LYS A 93 -10.86 -11.81 -1.95
N LYS A 94 -11.55 -11.74 -3.08
CA LYS A 94 -11.04 -11.16 -4.32
C LYS A 94 -10.66 -9.69 -4.13
N ARG A 95 -11.57 -8.86 -3.58
CA ARG A 95 -11.28 -7.45 -3.29
C ARG A 95 -10.08 -7.27 -2.36
N ILE A 96 -9.94 -8.12 -1.33
CA ILE A 96 -8.77 -8.07 -0.43
C ILE A 96 -7.47 -8.26 -1.20
N ARG A 97 -7.41 -9.26 -2.09
CA ARG A 97 -6.23 -9.53 -2.93
C ARG A 97 -5.96 -8.41 -3.93
N GLU A 98 -6.99 -7.96 -4.64
CA GLU A 98 -6.87 -6.89 -5.65
C GLU A 98 -6.44 -5.56 -5.04
N SER A 99 -6.97 -5.18 -3.89
CA SER A 99 -6.60 -3.96 -3.18
C SER A 99 -5.14 -3.94 -2.70
N ARG A 100 -4.45 -5.06 -2.75
CA ARG A 100 -3.06 -5.24 -2.34
C ARG A 100 -2.15 -5.54 -3.52
N ALA A 101 -2.29 -6.72 -4.11
CA ALA A 101 -1.46 -7.15 -5.23
C ALA A 101 -1.71 -6.32 -6.50
N GLY A 102 -2.97 -5.96 -6.79
CA GLY A 102 -3.32 -5.09 -7.92
C GLY A 102 -2.69 -3.71 -7.80
N VAL A 103 -2.73 -3.13 -6.60
CA VAL A 103 -2.05 -1.86 -6.28
C VAL A 103 -0.54 -1.97 -6.49
N GLY A 104 0.09 -3.02 -5.96
CA GLY A 104 1.53 -3.25 -6.15
C GLY A 104 1.91 -3.36 -7.63
N ASN A 105 1.16 -4.13 -8.41
CA ASN A 105 1.38 -4.26 -9.85
C ASN A 105 1.24 -2.92 -10.60
N ALA A 106 0.27 -2.09 -10.26
CA ALA A 106 0.08 -0.78 -10.89
C ALA A 106 1.25 0.18 -10.59
N LEU A 107 1.75 0.17 -9.35
CA LEU A 107 2.92 0.95 -8.95
C LEU A 107 4.19 0.48 -9.70
N VAL A 108 4.40 -0.83 -9.79
CA VAL A 108 5.52 -1.41 -10.56
C VAL A 108 5.43 -1.03 -12.03
N ALA A 109 4.25 -1.10 -12.64
CA ALA A 109 4.05 -0.74 -14.04
C ALA A 109 4.35 0.74 -14.32
N ALA A 110 4.02 1.65 -13.38
CA ALA A 110 4.38 3.05 -13.49
C ALA A 110 5.90 3.27 -13.35
N ILE A 111 6.53 2.63 -12.37
CA ILE A 111 7.97 2.74 -12.13
C ILE A 111 8.77 2.15 -13.30
N GLU A 112 8.32 1.04 -13.88
CA GLU A 112 8.97 0.40 -15.03
C GLU A 112 9.07 1.34 -16.22
N LYS A 113 8.01 2.09 -16.50
CA LYS A 113 7.93 3.04 -17.64
C LYS A 113 8.68 4.35 -17.40
N ALA A 114 8.94 4.71 -16.15
CA ALA A 114 9.58 5.96 -15.81
C ALA A 114 11.03 6.00 -16.27
N GLU A 115 11.47 7.15 -16.82
CA GLU A 115 12.87 7.39 -17.20
C GLU A 115 13.78 7.39 -15.96
N LYS A 116 13.34 8.06 -14.89
CA LYS A 116 14.02 8.07 -13.59
C LYS A 116 13.17 7.30 -12.59
N LYS A 117 13.77 6.31 -11.94
CA LYS A 117 13.09 5.45 -10.96
C LYS A 117 13.34 5.95 -9.53
N PRO A 118 12.40 5.74 -8.60
CA PRO A 118 12.63 6.02 -7.19
C PRO A 118 13.78 5.15 -6.66
N LYS A 119 14.48 5.66 -5.65
CA LYS A 119 15.59 4.92 -5.01
C LYS A 119 15.08 3.84 -4.06
N VAL A 120 13.92 4.07 -3.45
CA VAL A 120 13.35 3.22 -2.40
C VAL A 120 11.87 2.99 -2.65
N PHE A 121 11.46 1.75 -2.43
CA PHE A 121 10.06 1.34 -2.38
C PHE A 121 9.78 0.62 -1.06
N ILE A 122 8.87 1.15 -0.26
CA ILE A 122 8.45 0.54 1.01
C ILE A 122 7.09 -0.11 0.79
N GLN A 123 7.05 -1.44 0.94
CA GLN A 123 5.84 -2.24 0.82
C GLN A 123 5.34 -2.64 2.21
N ALA A 124 4.10 -2.30 2.54
CA ALA A 124 3.47 -2.86 3.72
C ALA A 124 3.25 -4.37 3.55
N SER A 125 3.37 -5.09 4.64
CA SER A 125 3.00 -6.50 4.77
C SER A 125 2.14 -6.68 6.04
N ALA A 126 1.89 -7.91 6.47
CA ALA A 126 1.05 -8.16 7.65
C ALA A 126 1.46 -9.43 8.39
N VAL A 127 1.26 -9.43 9.72
CA VAL A 127 1.48 -10.58 10.60
C VAL A 127 0.62 -11.79 10.23
N GLY A 128 -0.46 -11.60 9.47
CA GLY A 128 -1.26 -12.69 8.89
C GLY A 128 -0.46 -13.66 8.01
N TYR A 129 0.76 -13.29 7.60
CA TYR A 129 1.69 -14.18 6.94
C TYR A 129 2.00 -15.44 7.76
N TYR A 130 2.10 -15.28 9.08
CA TYR A 130 2.52 -16.37 9.97
C TYR A 130 1.35 -17.30 10.36
N GLY A 131 0.10 -16.87 10.22
CA GLY A 131 -1.07 -17.61 10.71
C GLY A 131 -1.13 -17.71 12.24
N PRO A 132 -2.00 -18.55 12.78
CA PRO A 132 -2.14 -18.75 14.22
C PRO A 132 -0.94 -19.53 14.79
N ARG A 133 -0.18 -18.93 15.69
CA ARG A 133 1.04 -19.48 16.30
C ARG A 133 0.95 -19.64 17.83
N GLY A 134 -0.21 -19.32 18.43
CA GLY A 134 -0.34 -19.31 19.90
C GLY A 134 0.68 -18.37 20.52
N ASP A 135 1.45 -18.86 21.50
CA ASP A 135 2.48 -18.08 22.23
C ASP A 135 3.88 -18.17 21.57
N GLU A 136 3.99 -18.79 20.39
CA GLU A 136 5.27 -18.91 19.68
C GLU A 136 5.77 -17.52 19.26
N LYS A 137 7.04 -17.21 19.56
CA LYS A 137 7.68 -16.01 19.06
C LYS A 137 8.08 -16.21 17.60
N VAL A 138 7.54 -15.39 16.72
CA VAL A 138 7.87 -15.39 15.30
C VAL A 138 8.86 -14.27 14.96
N SER A 139 9.70 -14.49 13.96
CA SER A 139 10.66 -13.54 13.41
C SER A 139 10.57 -13.56 11.89
N GLU A 140 11.35 -12.72 11.23
CA GLU A 140 11.42 -12.64 9.76
C GLU A 140 11.91 -13.96 9.12
N THR A 141 12.56 -14.83 9.86
CA THR A 141 13.03 -16.15 9.41
C THR A 141 12.01 -17.26 9.63
N SER A 142 10.91 -16.98 10.34
CA SER A 142 9.84 -17.97 10.59
C SER A 142 9.05 -18.24 9.30
N GLY A 143 8.69 -19.51 9.09
CA GLY A 143 7.89 -19.91 7.94
C GLY A 143 6.48 -19.34 7.98
N GLY A 144 5.91 -19.02 6.80
CA GLY A 144 4.51 -18.59 6.66
C GLY A 144 3.53 -19.75 6.76
N ALA A 145 2.27 -19.44 7.10
CA ALA A 145 1.15 -20.38 7.07
C ALA A 145 0.64 -20.62 5.63
N ASP A 146 -0.32 -21.55 5.49
CA ASP A 146 -0.95 -21.92 4.21
C ASP A 146 -2.42 -21.51 4.15
N ASP A 147 -2.81 -20.50 4.93
CA ASP A 147 -4.16 -19.96 4.92
C ASP A 147 -4.32 -18.79 3.93
N PHE A 148 -5.57 -18.33 3.78
CA PHE A 148 -5.92 -17.24 2.86
C PHE A 148 -5.16 -15.93 3.15
N LEU A 149 -4.93 -15.60 4.43
CA LEU A 149 -4.23 -14.35 4.79
C LEU A 149 -2.74 -14.46 4.48
N ALA A 150 -2.13 -15.60 4.80
CA ALA A 150 -0.73 -15.85 4.48
C ALA A 150 -0.47 -15.85 2.96
N GLU A 151 -1.36 -16.49 2.18
CA GLU A 151 -1.31 -16.44 0.72
C GLU A 151 -1.47 -15.01 0.19
N THR A 152 -2.39 -14.23 0.77
CA THR A 152 -2.58 -12.83 0.40
C THR A 152 -1.35 -11.97 0.69
N CYS A 153 -0.66 -12.19 1.82
CA CYS A 153 0.59 -11.51 2.14
C CYS A 153 1.68 -11.85 1.11
N ARG A 154 1.84 -13.14 0.76
CA ARG A 154 2.79 -13.57 -0.29
C ARG A 154 2.50 -12.89 -1.63
N LEU A 155 1.25 -12.91 -2.08
CA LEU A 155 0.85 -12.23 -3.33
C LEU A 155 1.11 -10.73 -3.28
N TRP A 156 0.89 -10.11 -2.13
CA TRP A 156 1.13 -8.68 -1.93
C TRP A 156 2.62 -8.34 -2.05
N GLU A 157 3.48 -9.06 -1.35
CA GLU A 157 4.93 -8.89 -1.41
C GLU A 157 5.49 -9.22 -2.80
N ASP A 158 5.01 -10.30 -3.41
CA ASP A 158 5.44 -10.75 -4.75
C ASP A 158 5.08 -9.75 -5.84
N SER A 159 3.96 -9.01 -5.70
CA SER A 159 3.52 -8.01 -6.68
C SER A 159 4.55 -6.90 -6.95
N THR A 160 5.51 -6.72 -6.04
CA THR A 160 6.54 -5.68 -6.16
C THR A 160 7.96 -6.24 -6.35
N LYS A 161 8.14 -7.56 -6.44
CA LYS A 161 9.48 -8.20 -6.58
C LYS A 161 10.28 -7.72 -7.80
N LYS A 162 9.59 -7.42 -8.90
CA LYS A 162 10.23 -6.93 -10.13
C LYS A 162 11.03 -5.65 -9.94
N LEU A 163 10.75 -4.86 -8.89
CA LEU A 163 11.51 -3.65 -8.56
C LEU A 163 12.97 -3.93 -8.21
N ASP A 164 13.28 -5.10 -7.66
CA ASP A 164 14.64 -5.50 -7.30
C ASP A 164 15.53 -5.56 -8.56
N GLU A 165 14.95 -6.01 -9.72
CA GLU A 165 15.62 -6.08 -11.02
C GLU A 165 15.82 -4.70 -11.66
N MET A 166 15.09 -3.69 -11.20
CA MET A 166 15.15 -2.31 -11.71
C MET A 166 16.13 -1.42 -10.90
N GLY A 167 16.82 -1.98 -9.90
CA GLY A 167 17.72 -1.24 -9.03
C GLY A 167 17.01 -0.36 -7.99
N VAL A 168 15.72 -0.60 -7.73
CA VAL A 168 14.96 0.05 -6.67
C VAL A 168 15.10 -0.77 -5.39
N ARG A 169 15.60 -0.15 -4.31
CA ARG A 169 15.68 -0.83 -3.01
C ARG A 169 14.28 -1.03 -2.44
N ARG A 170 13.83 -2.26 -2.41
CA ARG A 170 12.53 -2.64 -1.86
C ARG A 170 12.66 -3.09 -0.40
#